data_b16d9f508f64bd4b25c8b943f9cbaf4e
#
_entry.id   b16d9f508f64bd4b25c8b943f9cbaf4e
#
_cell.length_a   1.000
_cell.length_b   1.000
_cell.length_c   1.000
_cell.angle_alpha   90.00
_cell.angle_beta   90.00
_cell.angle_gamma   90.00
#
_symmetry.space_group_name_H-M   'P 1'
#
loop_
_entity.id
_entity.type
_entity.pdbx_description
1 polymer ?
#
loop_
_entity_poly.entity_id
_entity_poly.type
_entity_poly.pdbx_seq_one_letter_code
_entity_poly.pdbx_strand_id
1 'polypeptide(L)'
;MQTDVGRNPGLLKLDLYCKGMRLDDSCFIEQDGGRKILRTRAGLGSGLELVLPGGLWTNVPVAESFAQKSPYILHRGPQGYWIEREQQRVADVRLSPRPQWYDRKTGSGKQMTRIGTLQGTYLGIYPAKVCEYWTEETKVNCKFCSVGLNLGVDDADIKSVDEVLEVAHAARQESGITYVDFNTGHYEGDTYLDILEPYIVRIKRELGLLVGVQTPPHHDLKRYDALRAIGVNRVSFCFEIFDPAIFQEVCPGKHRQYGLKRYLEAVEYCARLARSGPAGEPWVSNGEIIAGLEPPESSIRAIDWITSVGAIPTVCVFRPLRGTDYEDLEPPQTEPMIPVFRRLYESCMERGLPIGCAPNVHVSLVLLPEEGRWFSDRRFPLRQLKLKAMAKALAFQFERRAKRAAACPAAT
;
A
#
# COMPACT_ATOMS: atom_id res chain seq x y z
N MET A 1 3.23 2.21 27.41
CA MET A 1 3.76 1.91 26.06
C MET A 1 5.26 1.68 26.16
N GLN A 2 5.79 0.66 25.49
CA GLN A 2 7.22 0.37 25.48
C GLN A 2 7.91 1.27 24.47
N THR A 3 8.80 2.14 24.92
CA THR A 3 9.51 3.14 24.10
C THR A 3 10.84 2.61 23.52
N ASP A 4 11.23 1.41 23.89
CA ASP A 4 12.43 0.74 23.39
C ASP A 4 12.13 0.08 22.04
N VAL A 5 12.79 0.53 20.98
CA VAL A 5 12.65 0.00 19.61
C VAL A 5 13.04 -1.47 19.51
N GLY A 6 13.98 -1.96 20.31
CA GLY A 6 14.39 -3.36 20.35
C GLY A 6 13.32 -4.30 20.92
N ARG A 7 12.34 -3.77 21.64
CA ARG A 7 11.26 -4.53 22.26
C ARG A 7 9.88 -4.24 21.67
N ASN A 8 9.77 -3.21 20.81
CA ASN A 8 8.53 -2.81 20.16
C ASN A 8 8.68 -2.82 18.63
N PRO A 9 8.36 -3.92 17.93
CA PRO A 9 8.52 -4.01 16.48
C PRO A 9 7.70 -2.97 15.69
N GLY A 10 6.55 -2.54 16.20
CA GLY A 10 5.77 -1.48 15.58
C GLY A 10 6.47 -0.13 15.65
N LEU A 11 7.09 0.18 16.79
CA LEU A 11 7.89 1.39 16.94
C LEU A 11 9.14 1.33 16.05
N LEU A 12 9.81 0.18 15.98
CA LEU A 12 10.93 -0.02 15.06
C LEU A 12 10.52 0.21 13.61
N LYS A 13 9.37 -0.35 13.17
CA LYS A 13 8.83 -0.14 11.83
C LYS A 13 8.59 1.33 11.53
N LEU A 14 7.96 2.05 12.45
CA LEU A 14 7.70 3.49 12.32
C LEU A 14 8.99 4.31 12.28
N ASP A 15 9.94 4.00 13.15
CA ASP A 15 11.22 4.72 13.23
C ASP A 15 12.06 4.52 11.96
N LEU A 16 12.03 3.31 11.39
CA LEU A 16 12.65 3.01 10.09
C LEU A 16 11.99 3.75 8.92
N TYR A 17 10.69 3.99 8.96
CA TYR A 17 10.03 4.83 7.96
C TYR A 17 10.46 6.28 8.03
N CYS A 18 10.61 6.82 9.25
CA CYS A 18 11.02 8.20 9.48
C CYS A 18 12.52 8.45 9.25
N LYS A 19 13.38 7.47 9.55
CA LYS A 19 14.83 7.64 9.58
C LYS A 19 15.59 6.89 8.48
N GLY A 20 14.92 5.96 7.78
CA GLY A 20 15.58 5.08 6.83
C GLY A 20 16.61 4.15 7.48
N MET A 21 17.51 3.61 6.67
CA MET A 21 18.56 2.69 7.14
C MET A 21 19.76 2.73 6.19
N ARG A 22 20.97 2.67 6.74
CA ARG A 22 22.20 2.46 5.98
C ARG A 22 22.46 0.96 5.81
N LEU A 23 23.24 0.62 4.80
CA LEU A 23 23.68 -0.76 4.55
C LEU A 23 25.17 -0.85 4.86
N ASP A 24 25.55 -1.85 5.66
CA ASP A 24 26.95 -2.20 5.91
C ASP A 24 27.53 -2.97 4.71
N ASP A 25 28.85 -2.88 4.50
CA ASP A 25 29.54 -3.57 3.40
C ASP A 25 29.37 -5.11 3.46
N SER A 26 29.07 -5.67 4.62
CA SER A 26 28.76 -7.10 4.80
C SER A 26 27.45 -7.53 4.10
N CYS A 27 26.58 -6.59 3.76
CA CYS A 27 25.25 -6.94 3.26
C CYS A 27 25.25 -7.52 1.85
N PHE A 28 26.10 -7.07 0.93
CA PHE A 28 26.19 -7.53 -0.48
C PHE A 28 24.83 -7.87 -1.13
N ILE A 29 23.84 -7.03 -0.90
CA ILE A 29 22.42 -7.31 -1.21
C ILE A 29 22.22 -7.56 -2.70
N GLU A 30 22.96 -6.87 -3.56
CA GLU A 30 22.91 -7.07 -5.01
C GLU A 30 23.43 -8.45 -5.44
N GLN A 31 24.35 -9.04 -4.66
CA GLN A 31 24.90 -10.37 -4.89
C GLN A 31 24.02 -11.48 -4.29
N ASP A 32 23.16 -11.15 -3.34
CA ASP A 32 22.27 -12.09 -2.68
C ASP A 32 20.99 -12.34 -3.54
N GLY A 33 21.15 -13.16 -4.56
CA GLY A 33 20.07 -13.53 -5.48
C GLY A 33 19.66 -12.41 -6.45
N GLY A 34 20.57 -11.46 -6.77
CA GLY A 34 20.30 -10.37 -7.70
C GLY A 34 19.24 -9.39 -7.22
N ARG A 35 19.11 -9.19 -5.90
CA ARG A 35 18.16 -8.22 -5.35
C ARG A 35 18.46 -6.82 -5.85
N LYS A 36 17.41 -6.15 -6.29
CA LYS A 36 17.43 -4.73 -6.63
C LYS A 36 16.51 -3.98 -5.71
N ILE A 37 16.92 -2.77 -5.34
CA ILE A 37 16.04 -1.80 -4.71
C ILE A 37 15.14 -1.24 -5.82
N LEU A 38 13.88 -1.66 -5.82
CA LEU A 38 12.90 -1.20 -6.80
C LEU A 38 12.12 -0.01 -6.23
N ARG A 39 11.84 0.97 -7.09
CA ARG A 39 10.86 2.00 -6.75
C ARG A 39 9.48 1.38 -6.67
N THR A 40 8.69 1.84 -5.71
CA THR A 40 7.31 1.37 -5.56
C THR A 40 6.41 2.09 -6.55
N ARG A 41 5.37 1.39 -7.02
CA ARG A 41 4.39 1.94 -7.97
C ARG A 41 3.40 2.90 -7.34
N ALA A 42 3.23 2.82 -6.03
CA ALA A 42 2.35 3.71 -5.29
C ALA A 42 2.92 5.12 -5.08
N GLY A 43 4.06 5.46 -5.70
CA GLY A 43 4.69 6.77 -5.54
C GLY A 43 5.35 6.99 -4.17
N LEU A 44 5.54 5.94 -3.37
CA LEU A 44 6.16 5.98 -2.04
C LEU A 44 7.67 5.72 -2.05
N GLY A 45 8.27 5.65 -3.24
CA GLY A 45 9.70 5.58 -3.42
C GLY A 45 10.29 4.16 -3.42
N SER A 46 11.60 4.11 -3.39
CA SER A 46 12.39 2.90 -3.31
C SER A 46 12.65 2.51 -1.87
N GLY A 47 12.95 1.24 -1.65
CA GLY A 47 13.32 0.77 -0.33
C GLY A 47 13.68 -0.71 -0.33
N LEU A 48 14.29 -1.14 0.76
CA LEU A 48 14.59 -2.54 1.01
C LEU A 48 13.46 -3.18 1.82
N GLU A 49 12.87 -4.24 1.29
CA GLU A 49 11.84 -4.98 2.02
C GLU A 49 12.44 -5.95 3.04
N LEU A 50 11.98 -5.79 4.28
CA LEU A 50 12.36 -6.61 5.42
C LEU A 50 11.12 -7.18 6.13
N VAL A 51 11.33 -8.29 6.83
CA VAL A 51 10.39 -8.81 7.83
C VAL A 51 11.03 -8.66 9.20
N LEU A 52 10.44 -7.77 10.00
CA LEU A 52 10.84 -7.47 11.38
C LEU A 52 10.31 -8.53 12.37
N PRO A 53 10.79 -8.53 13.62
CA PRO A 53 10.20 -9.33 14.69
C PRO A 53 8.68 -9.16 14.76
N GLY A 54 7.97 -10.22 15.14
CA GLY A 54 6.49 -10.22 15.16
C GLY A 54 5.85 -10.36 13.77
N GLY A 55 6.65 -10.57 12.71
CA GLY A 55 6.15 -10.78 11.35
C GLY A 55 5.71 -9.50 10.64
N LEU A 56 6.21 -8.33 11.06
CA LEU A 56 5.87 -7.06 10.43
C LEU A 56 6.71 -6.87 9.16
N TRP A 57 6.03 -6.73 8.04
CA TRP A 57 6.64 -6.39 6.76
C TRP A 57 6.88 -4.89 6.67
N THR A 58 8.06 -4.49 6.22
CA THR A 58 8.44 -3.08 6.06
C THR A 58 9.27 -2.86 4.81
N ASN A 59 9.05 -1.76 4.13
CA ASN A 59 9.90 -1.27 3.04
C ASN A 59 10.68 -0.07 3.58
N VAL A 60 11.96 -0.27 3.87
CA VAL A 60 12.81 0.73 4.52
C VAL A 60 13.53 1.57 3.49
N PRO A 61 13.44 2.91 3.54
CA PRO A 61 14.25 3.80 2.71
C PRO A 61 15.74 3.58 2.94
N VAL A 62 16.50 3.35 1.87
CA VAL A 62 17.96 3.15 1.92
C VAL A 62 18.71 3.94 0.85
N ALA A 63 18.00 4.43 -0.17
CA ALA A 63 18.59 5.16 -1.30
C ALA A 63 18.46 6.68 -1.17
N GLU A 64 17.50 7.16 -0.41
CA GLU A 64 17.22 8.57 -0.19
C GLU A 64 18.31 9.25 0.65
N SER A 65 18.50 10.56 0.46
CA SER A 65 19.58 11.31 1.12
C SER A 65 19.49 11.26 2.65
N PHE A 66 18.28 11.31 3.20
CA PHE A 66 18.08 11.23 4.65
C PHE A 66 18.46 9.85 5.23
N ALA A 67 18.29 8.77 4.45
CA ALA A 67 18.63 7.42 4.89
C ALA A 67 20.15 7.24 5.07
N GLN A 68 20.98 8.02 4.37
CA GLN A 68 22.43 8.02 4.54
C GLN A 68 22.87 8.58 5.90
N LYS A 69 22.02 9.38 6.55
CA LYS A 69 22.24 9.93 7.90
C LYS A 69 21.58 9.08 9.00
N SER A 70 20.97 7.95 8.63
CA SER A 70 20.21 7.12 9.57
C SER A 70 21.12 6.59 10.70
N PRO A 71 20.60 6.53 11.96
CA PRO A 71 21.27 5.84 13.05
C PRO A 71 21.19 4.31 12.91
N TYR A 72 20.33 3.79 12.01
CA TYR A 72 20.17 2.38 11.76
C TYR A 72 21.12 1.88 10.68
N ILE A 73 21.74 0.71 10.92
CA ILE A 73 22.61 0.04 9.97
C ILE A 73 22.17 -1.42 9.85
N LEU A 74 21.98 -1.90 8.63
CA LEU A 74 21.76 -3.32 8.37
C LEU A 74 23.11 -4.02 8.24
N HIS A 75 23.26 -5.11 8.94
CA HIS A 75 24.42 -6.00 8.86
C HIS A 75 24.02 -7.40 8.41
N ARG A 76 24.98 -8.12 7.83
CA ARG A 76 24.88 -9.55 7.53
C ARG A 76 25.94 -10.32 8.30
N GLY A 77 25.54 -11.42 8.94
CA GLY A 77 26.43 -12.33 9.64
C GLY A 77 26.09 -13.79 9.33
N PRO A 78 26.79 -14.76 9.95
CA PRO A 78 26.55 -16.19 9.72
C PRO A 78 25.12 -16.65 10.04
N GLN A 79 24.42 -15.94 10.93
CA GLN A 79 23.06 -16.26 11.37
C GLN A 79 21.98 -15.47 10.61
N GLY A 80 22.33 -14.68 9.59
CA GLY A 80 21.41 -13.87 8.81
C GLY A 80 21.60 -12.36 9.00
N TYR A 81 20.52 -11.60 8.82
CA TYR A 81 20.55 -10.13 8.87
C TYR A 81 20.08 -9.62 10.22
N TRP A 82 20.66 -8.49 10.65
CA TRP A 82 20.25 -7.80 11.86
C TRP A 82 20.46 -6.29 11.73
N ILE A 83 19.67 -5.54 12.49
CA ILE A 83 19.71 -4.07 12.51
C ILE A 83 20.47 -3.64 13.77
N GLU A 84 21.42 -2.71 13.57
CA GLU A 84 22.14 -2.00 14.61
C GLU A 84 21.58 -0.57 14.75
N ARG A 85 21.58 -0.08 15.99
CA ARG A 85 21.43 1.33 16.33
C ARG A 85 22.38 1.66 17.48
N GLU A 86 23.18 2.73 17.33
CA GLU A 86 24.07 3.20 18.38
C GLU A 86 25.00 2.09 18.93
N GLN A 87 25.59 1.29 18.02
CA GLN A 87 26.46 0.14 18.32
C GLN A 87 25.76 -1.01 19.08
N GLN A 88 24.44 -1.03 19.14
CA GLN A 88 23.69 -2.11 19.75
C GLN A 88 22.84 -2.83 18.71
N ARG A 89 22.83 -4.17 18.75
CA ARG A 89 21.92 -4.99 17.95
C ARG A 89 20.49 -4.83 18.49
N VAL A 90 19.61 -4.24 17.69
CA VAL A 90 18.22 -3.94 18.11
C VAL A 90 17.21 -4.97 17.60
N ALA A 91 17.47 -5.61 16.45
CA ALA A 91 16.56 -6.61 15.92
C ALA A 91 17.22 -7.56 14.94
N ASP A 92 16.84 -8.85 14.98
CA ASP A 92 17.07 -9.80 13.91
C ASP A 92 15.98 -9.66 12.86
N VAL A 93 16.37 -9.64 11.59
CA VAL A 93 15.45 -9.41 10.48
C VAL A 93 15.69 -10.42 9.37
N ARG A 94 14.68 -10.58 8.51
CA ARG A 94 14.83 -11.36 7.28
C ARG A 94 14.59 -10.45 6.08
N LEU A 95 15.30 -10.68 5.00
CA LEU A 95 14.92 -10.09 3.72
C LEU A 95 13.61 -10.72 3.25
N SER A 96 12.77 -9.94 2.57
CA SER A 96 11.58 -10.51 1.92
C SER A 96 12.01 -11.57 0.90
N PRO A 97 11.28 -12.68 0.72
CA PRO A 97 11.59 -13.65 -0.32
C PRO A 97 11.58 -12.97 -1.70
N ARG A 98 12.64 -13.23 -2.50
CA ARG A 98 12.67 -12.79 -3.90
C ARG A 98 12.17 -13.93 -4.77
N PRO A 99 11.02 -13.77 -5.45
CA PRO A 99 10.47 -14.84 -6.29
C PRO A 99 11.26 -15.01 -7.59
N GLN A 100 11.31 -16.23 -8.12
CA GLN A 100 12.00 -16.54 -9.38
C GLN A 100 11.29 -15.91 -10.58
N TRP A 101 9.96 -15.68 -10.51
CA TRP A 101 9.23 -15.02 -11.59
C TRP A 101 9.72 -13.59 -11.86
N TYR A 102 10.44 -12.96 -10.93
CA TYR A 102 11.06 -11.66 -11.15
C TYR A 102 12.08 -11.65 -12.30
N ASP A 103 12.70 -12.80 -12.57
CA ASP A 103 13.68 -12.95 -13.65
C ASP A 103 13.05 -13.43 -14.97
N ARG A 104 11.76 -13.76 -14.96
CA ARG A 104 11.02 -14.21 -16.14
C ARG A 104 10.49 -13.04 -16.97
N LYS A 105 10.24 -13.36 -18.25
CA LYS A 105 9.56 -12.46 -19.19
C LYS A 105 8.16 -12.98 -19.49
N THR A 106 7.25 -12.06 -19.80
CA THR A 106 5.91 -12.37 -20.35
C THR A 106 6.04 -12.92 -21.77
N GLY A 107 4.96 -13.48 -22.31
CA GLY A 107 4.88 -13.92 -23.69
C GLY A 107 5.19 -12.82 -24.73
N SER A 108 4.99 -11.55 -24.37
CA SER A 108 5.37 -10.38 -25.18
C SER A 108 6.87 -10.01 -25.07
N GLY A 109 7.64 -10.68 -24.19
CA GLY A 109 9.06 -10.41 -23.95
C GLY A 109 9.37 -9.35 -22.91
N LYS A 110 8.38 -8.73 -22.26
CA LYS A 110 8.59 -7.76 -21.17
C LYS A 110 8.98 -8.50 -19.87
N GLN A 111 9.91 -7.92 -19.12
CA GLN A 111 10.26 -8.44 -17.80
C GLN A 111 9.06 -8.35 -16.86
N MET A 112 8.74 -9.45 -16.15
CA MET A 112 7.54 -9.53 -15.30
C MET A 112 7.54 -8.49 -14.19
N THR A 113 8.71 -8.15 -13.62
CA THR A 113 8.86 -7.07 -12.62
C THR A 113 8.48 -5.69 -13.13
N ARG A 114 8.52 -5.47 -14.44
CA ARG A 114 8.07 -4.20 -15.05
C ARG A 114 6.55 -4.14 -15.23
N ILE A 115 5.85 -5.26 -15.05
CA ILE A 115 4.39 -5.34 -15.12
C ILE A 115 3.79 -5.25 -13.71
N GLY A 116 4.33 -5.99 -12.75
CA GLY A 116 3.87 -6.03 -11.36
C GLY A 116 5.00 -6.39 -10.40
N THR A 117 4.94 -5.92 -9.15
CA THR A 117 5.86 -6.32 -8.07
C THR A 117 5.11 -6.60 -6.79
N LEU A 118 5.70 -7.44 -5.95
CA LEU A 118 5.21 -7.62 -4.59
C LEU A 118 5.46 -6.36 -3.75
N GLN A 119 4.50 -6.04 -2.90
CA GLN A 119 4.59 -5.00 -1.88
C GLN A 119 4.21 -5.63 -0.53
N GLY A 120 5.14 -6.35 0.05
CA GLY A 120 4.87 -7.33 1.08
C GLY A 120 4.39 -8.65 0.47
N THR A 121 3.16 -9.06 0.73
CA THR A 121 2.61 -10.34 0.25
C THR A 121 1.52 -10.21 -0.82
N TYR A 122 1.31 -9.02 -1.35
CA TYR A 122 0.35 -8.79 -2.43
C TYR A 122 1.02 -8.23 -3.69
N LEU A 123 0.34 -8.33 -4.82
CA LEU A 123 0.82 -7.84 -6.10
C LEU A 123 0.30 -6.42 -6.35
N GLY A 124 1.21 -5.46 -6.44
CA GLY A 124 0.90 -4.09 -6.84
C GLY A 124 1.11 -3.88 -8.34
N ILE A 125 0.15 -3.24 -9.01
CA ILE A 125 0.19 -2.98 -10.44
C ILE A 125 -0.31 -1.56 -10.74
N TYR A 126 0.43 -0.85 -11.58
CA TYR A 126 -0.02 0.41 -12.18
C TYR A 126 -0.27 0.16 -13.69
N PRO A 127 -1.49 -0.14 -14.12
CA PRO A 127 -1.76 -0.64 -15.48
C PRO A 127 -1.90 0.46 -16.53
N ALA A 128 -2.00 1.72 -16.11
CA ALA A 128 -2.30 2.86 -16.97
C ALA A 128 -1.04 3.65 -17.37
N LYS A 129 -1.20 4.60 -18.30
CA LYS A 129 -0.20 5.63 -18.60
C LYS A 129 0.09 6.52 -17.37
N VAL A 130 1.15 7.33 -17.44
CA VAL A 130 1.47 8.29 -16.39
C VAL A 130 0.28 9.23 -16.11
N CYS A 131 0.11 9.60 -14.85
CA CYS A 131 -0.91 10.55 -14.42
C CYS A 131 -0.80 11.89 -15.17
N GLU A 132 -1.87 12.40 -15.73
CA GLU A 132 -1.87 13.61 -16.57
C GLU A 132 -1.38 14.86 -15.84
N TYR A 133 -1.49 14.92 -14.50
CA TYR A 133 -0.89 16.02 -13.73
C TYR A 133 0.64 16.14 -13.89
N TRP A 134 1.31 15.09 -14.35
CA TRP A 134 2.74 15.09 -14.68
C TRP A 134 3.05 15.60 -16.09
N THR A 135 2.09 15.51 -17.01
CA THR A 135 2.27 15.76 -18.45
C THR A 135 1.67 17.06 -18.91
N GLU A 136 0.95 17.78 -18.07
CA GLU A 136 0.42 19.11 -18.39
C GLU A 136 1.55 20.12 -18.61
N GLU A 137 1.34 21.12 -19.48
CA GLU A 137 2.29 22.20 -19.74
C GLU A 137 2.76 22.89 -18.45
N THR A 138 1.81 23.15 -17.54
CA THR A 138 2.13 23.54 -16.16
C THR A 138 1.96 22.31 -15.29
N LYS A 139 3.06 21.73 -14.91
CA LYS A 139 3.10 20.55 -14.03
C LYS A 139 2.35 20.81 -12.72
N VAL A 140 1.29 20.05 -12.46
CA VAL A 140 0.42 20.16 -11.28
C VAL A 140 0.33 18.85 -10.49
N ASN A 141 1.36 18.02 -10.59
CA ASN A 141 1.46 16.76 -9.85
C ASN A 141 1.46 16.98 -8.33
N CYS A 142 1.07 15.95 -7.58
CA CYS A 142 1.29 15.94 -6.14
C CYS A 142 2.79 16.04 -5.87
N LYS A 143 3.20 16.97 -5.02
CA LYS A 143 4.62 17.36 -4.85
C LYS A 143 5.51 16.24 -4.31
N PHE A 144 4.94 15.26 -3.61
CA PHE A 144 5.63 14.08 -3.07
C PHE A 144 5.68 12.89 -4.04
N CYS A 145 4.90 12.91 -5.14
CA CYS A 145 4.63 11.74 -5.95
C CYS A 145 5.78 11.46 -6.94
N SER A 146 6.19 10.20 -7.06
CA SER A 146 7.25 9.74 -7.96
C SER A 146 6.76 8.95 -9.18
N VAL A 147 5.44 8.88 -9.42
CA VAL A 147 4.87 8.03 -10.49
C VAL A 147 5.42 8.37 -11.88
N GLY A 148 5.57 9.65 -12.18
CA GLY A 148 6.14 10.11 -13.45
C GLY A 148 7.64 9.82 -13.61
N LEU A 149 8.33 9.45 -12.54
CA LEU A 149 9.74 9.05 -12.57
C LEU A 149 9.90 7.53 -12.73
N ASN A 150 8.86 6.76 -12.45
CA ASN A 150 8.92 5.29 -12.43
C ASN A 150 8.47 4.67 -13.75
N LEU A 151 7.41 5.21 -14.37
CA LEU A 151 6.86 4.70 -15.61
C LEU A 151 7.85 4.89 -16.79
N GLY A 152 8.01 3.85 -17.56
CA GLY A 152 9.02 3.78 -18.64
C GLY A 152 10.43 3.37 -18.16
N VAL A 153 10.72 3.48 -16.85
CA VAL A 153 12.02 3.12 -16.24
C VAL A 153 11.90 1.78 -15.52
N ASP A 154 11.47 1.78 -14.26
CA ASP A 154 11.32 0.55 -13.45
C ASP A 154 10.01 -0.17 -13.76
N ASP A 155 9.01 0.55 -14.21
CA ASP A 155 7.66 0.10 -14.53
C ASP A 155 7.39 0.28 -16.03
N ALA A 156 6.76 -0.68 -16.69
CA ALA A 156 6.39 -0.53 -18.08
C ALA A 156 5.29 0.54 -18.23
N ASP A 157 5.42 1.36 -19.24
CA ASP A 157 4.45 2.41 -19.59
C ASP A 157 3.13 1.85 -20.17
N ILE A 158 3.22 0.73 -20.87
CA ILE A 158 2.08 0.02 -21.45
C ILE A 158 2.07 -1.42 -20.94
N LYS A 159 0.93 -1.86 -20.43
CA LYS A 159 0.71 -3.24 -19.97
C LYS A 159 -0.60 -3.77 -20.59
N SER A 160 -0.54 -4.92 -21.24
CA SER A 160 -1.76 -5.58 -21.70
C SER A 160 -2.44 -6.37 -20.56
N VAL A 161 -3.70 -6.68 -20.74
CA VAL A 161 -4.45 -7.52 -19.79
C VAL A 161 -3.82 -8.90 -19.65
N ASP A 162 -3.34 -9.47 -20.76
CA ASP A 162 -2.71 -10.80 -20.77
C ASP A 162 -1.36 -10.78 -20.02
N GLU A 163 -0.52 -9.76 -20.22
CA GLU A 163 0.73 -9.59 -19.47
C GLU A 163 0.48 -9.51 -17.95
N VAL A 164 -0.53 -8.75 -17.55
CA VAL A 164 -0.91 -8.62 -16.13
C VAL A 164 -1.40 -9.96 -15.59
N LEU A 165 -2.17 -10.71 -16.39
CA LEU A 165 -2.67 -12.02 -16.01
C LEU A 165 -1.54 -13.05 -15.86
N GLU A 166 -0.57 -13.08 -16.79
CA GLU A 166 0.61 -13.94 -16.71
C GLU A 166 1.40 -13.66 -15.41
N VAL A 167 1.62 -12.39 -15.08
CA VAL A 167 2.33 -12.01 -13.85
C VAL A 167 1.53 -12.38 -12.60
N ALA A 168 0.22 -12.16 -12.60
CA ALA A 168 -0.63 -12.53 -11.47
C ALA A 168 -0.70 -14.06 -11.27
N HIS A 169 -0.70 -14.86 -12.35
CA HIS A 169 -0.57 -16.31 -12.29
C HIS A 169 0.76 -16.74 -11.65
N ALA A 170 1.87 -16.19 -12.15
CA ALA A 170 3.20 -16.50 -11.62
C ALA A 170 3.32 -16.14 -10.15
N ALA A 171 2.88 -14.94 -9.76
CA ALA A 171 2.88 -14.47 -8.39
C ALA A 171 1.98 -15.33 -7.48
N ARG A 172 0.82 -15.79 -7.98
CA ARG A 172 -0.05 -16.68 -7.21
C ARG A 172 0.59 -18.04 -6.98
N GLN A 173 1.17 -18.65 -8.02
CA GLN A 173 1.76 -19.99 -7.95
C GLN A 173 3.00 -20.03 -7.05
N GLU A 174 3.87 -19.03 -7.18
CA GLU A 174 5.18 -19.05 -6.53
C GLU A 174 5.20 -18.28 -5.20
N SER A 175 4.49 -17.16 -5.11
CA SER A 175 4.48 -16.28 -3.94
C SER A 175 3.22 -16.41 -3.10
N GLY A 176 2.21 -17.18 -3.52
CA GLY A 176 0.98 -17.41 -2.77
C GLY A 176 0.14 -16.16 -2.53
N ILE A 177 0.19 -15.19 -3.46
CA ILE A 177 -0.63 -13.97 -3.32
C ILE A 177 -2.11 -14.30 -3.27
N THR A 178 -2.84 -13.53 -2.50
CA THR A 178 -4.30 -13.61 -2.38
C THR A 178 -4.99 -12.35 -2.89
N TYR A 179 -4.21 -11.29 -3.13
CA TYR A 179 -4.70 -9.96 -3.41
C TYR A 179 -3.84 -9.26 -4.47
N VAL A 180 -4.52 -8.57 -5.38
CA VAL A 180 -3.93 -7.67 -6.37
C VAL A 180 -4.47 -6.27 -6.12
N ASP A 181 -3.60 -5.28 -6.07
CA ASP A 181 -3.97 -3.86 -5.93
C ASP A 181 -3.60 -3.10 -7.20
N PHE A 182 -4.57 -2.48 -7.82
CA PHE A 182 -4.40 -1.62 -8.98
C PHE A 182 -4.36 -0.15 -8.55
N ASN A 183 -3.33 0.56 -8.99
CA ASN A 183 -3.20 1.99 -8.76
C ASN A 183 -3.28 2.76 -10.08
N THR A 184 -3.97 3.89 -10.09
CA THR A 184 -4.07 4.77 -11.25
C THR A 184 -3.83 6.23 -10.88
N GLY A 185 -3.54 7.04 -11.91
CA GLY A 185 -3.54 8.50 -11.81
C GLY A 185 -4.87 9.11 -12.27
N HIS A 186 -4.84 10.43 -12.45
CA HIS A 186 -5.91 11.17 -13.11
C HIS A 186 -5.74 11.12 -14.63
N TYR A 187 -6.86 10.94 -15.33
CA TYR A 187 -6.97 11.00 -16.79
C TYR A 187 -8.23 11.76 -17.17
N GLU A 188 -8.16 12.53 -18.27
CA GLU A 188 -9.28 13.28 -18.81
C GLU A 188 -10.50 12.37 -19.03
N GLY A 189 -11.69 12.91 -18.72
CA GLY A 189 -12.95 12.18 -18.82
C GLY A 189 -13.13 11.08 -17.77
N ASP A 190 -12.34 11.07 -16.68
CA ASP A 190 -12.40 10.07 -15.60
C ASP A 190 -12.28 8.60 -16.09
N THR A 191 -11.51 8.38 -17.16
CA THR A 191 -11.41 7.06 -17.86
C THR A 191 -10.67 5.99 -17.06
N TYR A 192 -10.11 6.31 -15.89
CA TYR A 192 -9.32 5.35 -15.08
C TYR A 192 -10.12 4.11 -14.65
N LEU A 193 -11.44 4.22 -14.41
CA LEU A 193 -12.25 3.04 -14.08
C LEU A 193 -12.46 2.13 -15.29
N ASP A 194 -12.64 2.70 -16.48
CA ASP A 194 -12.76 1.93 -17.74
C ASP A 194 -11.46 1.21 -18.09
N ILE A 195 -10.32 1.87 -17.84
CA ILE A 195 -8.99 1.25 -17.98
C ILE A 195 -8.84 0.03 -17.06
N LEU A 196 -9.33 0.11 -15.82
CA LEU A 196 -9.18 -0.96 -14.83
C LEU A 196 -10.10 -2.16 -15.05
N GLU A 197 -11.31 -1.94 -15.55
CA GLU A 197 -12.36 -2.95 -15.65
C GLU A 197 -11.91 -4.26 -16.34
N PRO A 198 -11.25 -4.24 -17.53
CA PRO A 198 -10.80 -5.46 -18.19
C PRO A 198 -9.83 -6.32 -17.35
N TYR A 199 -8.91 -5.68 -16.64
CA TYR A 199 -7.95 -6.38 -15.74
C TYR A 199 -8.68 -7.03 -14.57
N ILE A 200 -9.59 -6.29 -13.93
CA ILE A 200 -10.38 -6.76 -12.78
C ILE A 200 -11.19 -7.99 -13.17
N VAL A 201 -11.95 -7.90 -14.25
CA VAL A 201 -12.81 -8.99 -14.73
C VAL A 201 -12.01 -10.27 -14.99
N ARG A 202 -10.85 -10.14 -15.67
CA ARG A 202 -9.98 -11.29 -15.98
C ARG A 202 -9.38 -11.90 -14.71
N ILE A 203 -8.81 -11.09 -13.81
CA ILE A 203 -8.24 -11.55 -12.53
C ILE A 203 -9.29 -12.24 -11.67
N LYS A 204 -10.49 -11.69 -11.58
CA LYS A 204 -11.59 -12.29 -10.80
C LYS A 204 -12.03 -13.63 -11.38
N ARG A 205 -12.23 -13.69 -12.70
CA ARG A 205 -12.71 -14.90 -13.39
C ARG A 205 -11.66 -16.03 -13.36
N GLU A 206 -10.40 -15.72 -13.68
CA GLU A 206 -9.39 -16.75 -13.95
C GLU A 206 -8.58 -17.12 -12.70
N LEU A 207 -8.43 -16.18 -11.77
CA LEU A 207 -7.63 -16.41 -10.57
C LEU A 207 -8.43 -16.40 -9.26
N GLY A 208 -9.62 -15.80 -9.24
CA GLY A 208 -10.43 -15.70 -8.02
C GLY A 208 -9.77 -14.90 -6.91
N LEU A 209 -8.76 -14.06 -7.24
CA LEU A 209 -8.04 -13.23 -6.27
C LEU A 209 -8.94 -12.12 -5.72
N LEU A 210 -8.63 -11.64 -4.52
CA LEU A 210 -9.16 -10.38 -4.04
C LEU A 210 -8.55 -9.25 -4.86
N VAL A 211 -9.34 -8.21 -5.16
CA VAL A 211 -8.92 -7.07 -5.97
C VAL A 211 -9.22 -5.77 -5.25
N GLY A 212 -8.21 -4.91 -5.16
CA GLY A 212 -8.33 -3.53 -4.75
C GLY A 212 -8.02 -2.55 -5.89
N VAL A 213 -8.55 -1.36 -5.76
CA VAL A 213 -8.27 -0.25 -6.65
C VAL A 213 -7.99 1.02 -5.86
N GLN A 214 -6.97 1.77 -6.29
CA GLN A 214 -6.65 3.10 -5.80
C GLN A 214 -6.84 4.09 -6.95
N THR A 215 -7.83 4.97 -6.82
CA THR A 215 -8.23 5.87 -7.91
C THR A 215 -8.55 7.27 -7.41
N PRO A 216 -8.52 8.30 -8.27
CA PRO A 216 -9.24 9.53 -8.00
C PRO A 216 -10.73 9.27 -7.79
N PRO A 217 -11.49 10.22 -7.20
CA PRO A 217 -12.94 10.10 -7.07
C PRO A 217 -13.63 10.40 -8.40
N HIS A 218 -14.40 9.46 -8.93
CA HIS A 218 -15.16 9.64 -10.16
C HIS A 218 -16.27 10.70 -10.00
N HIS A 219 -16.55 11.49 -11.05
CA HIS A 219 -17.64 12.47 -11.02
C HIS A 219 -19.03 11.82 -10.92
N ASP A 220 -19.21 10.63 -11.51
CA ASP A 220 -20.39 9.79 -11.26
C ASP A 220 -20.06 8.70 -10.25
N LEU A 221 -20.50 8.86 -9.00
CA LEU A 221 -20.24 7.87 -7.93
C LEU A 221 -20.91 6.51 -8.16
N LYS A 222 -21.94 6.43 -9.01
CA LYS A 222 -22.59 5.16 -9.36
C LYS A 222 -21.66 4.18 -10.09
N ARG A 223 -20.56 4.69 -10.66
CA ARG A 223 -19.52 3.82 -11.24
C ARG A 223 -18.93 2.83 -10.21
N TYR A 224 -18.94 3.19 -8.93
CA TYR A 224 -18.49 2.30 -7.86
C TYR A 224 -19.47 1.15 -7.57
N ASP A 225 -20.78 1.31 -7.88
CA ASP A 225 -21.73 0.18 -7.85
C ASP A 225 -21.35 -0.88 -8.91
N ALA A 226 -20.96 -0.42 -10.12
CA ALA A 226 -20.50 -1.31 -11.19
C ALA A 226 -19.20 -2.03 -10.79
N LEU A 227 -18.22 -1.32 -10.20
CA LEU A 227 -17.00 -1.97 -9.69
C LEU A 227 -17.29 -3.03 -8.64
N ARG A 228 -18.24 -2.76 -7.73
CA ARG A 228 -18.69 -3.75 -6.75
C ARG A 228 -19.34 -4.95 -7.43
N ALA A 229 -20.15 -4.73 -8.45
CA ALA A 229 -20.84 -5.80 -9.18
C ALA A 229 -19.87 -6.77 -9.90
N ILE A 230 -18.76 -6.26 -10.44
CA ILE A 230 -17.70 -7.08 -11.05
C ILE A 230 -16.74 -7.71 -10.03
N GLY A 231 -16.96 -7.47 -8.71
CA GLY A 231 -16.29 -8.18 -7.64
C GLY A 231 -15.06 -7.47 -7.04
N VAL A 232 -14.88 -6.18 -7.24
CA VAL A 232 -13.87 -5.40 -6.50
C VAL A 232 -14.12 -5.52 -5.01
N ASN A 233 -13.06 -5.67 -4.23
CA ASN A 233 -13.10 -5.90 -2.79
C ASN A 233 -12.72 -4.67 -1.96
N ARG A 234 -11.88 -3.79 -2.52
CA ARG A 234 -11.42 -2.58 -1.86
C ARG A 234 -11.38 -1.41 -2.86
N VAL A 235 -11.90 -0.28 -2.47
CA VAL A 235 -11.68 0.99 -3.17
C VAL A 235 -10.98 1.95 -2.23
N SER A 236 -9.86 2.53 -2.66
CA SER A 236 -9.08 3.49 -1.89
C SER A 236 -9.02 4.85 -2.59
N PHE A 237 -9.27 5.88 -1.83
CA PHE A 237 -9.20 7.27 -2.28
C PHE A 237 -8.03 7.96 -1.58
N CYS A 238 -6.96 8.20 -2.33
CA CYS A 238 -5.74 8.82 -1.84
C CYS A 238 -5.90 10.36 -1.87
N PHE A 239 -6.57 10.93 -0.87
CA PHE A 239 -6.64 12.39 -0.74
C PHE A 239 -5.41 12.98 -0.03
N GLU A 240 -4.61 12.18 0.65
CA GLU A 240 -3.29 12.45 1.21
C GLU A 240 -3.29 13.42 2.39
N ILE A 241 -4.02 14.53 2.31
CA ILE A 241 -4.01 15.66 3.22
C ILE A 241 -5.45 16.02 3.60
N PHE A 242 -5.71 16.21 4.89
CA PHE A 242 -7.04 16.55 5.42
C PHE A 242 -7.23 18.05 5.67
N ASP A 243 -6.15 18.80 5.87
CA ASP A 243 -6.20 20.24 5.94
C ASP A 243 -6.42 20.82 4.52
N PRO A 244 -7.49 21.61 4.26
CA PRO A 244 -7.81 22.09 2.93
C PRO A 244 -6.75 23.02 2.31
N ALA A 245 -6.08 23.84 3.13
CA ALA A 245 -5.05 24.76 2.63
C ALA A 245 -3.79 24.00 2.23
N ILE A 246 -3.35 23.04 3.08
CA ILE A 246 -2.21 22.19 2.79
C ILE A 246 -2.55 21.24 1.61
N PHE A 247 -3.78 20.72 1.51
CA PHE A 247 -4.23 19.93 0.37
C PHE A 247 -4.07 20.66 -0.96
N GLN A 248 -4.48 21.92 -1.01
CA GLN A 248 -4.32 22.78 -2.20
C GLN A 248 -2.85 22.96 -2.57
N GLU A 249 -1.99 23.14 -1.57
CA GLU A 249 -0.56 23.35 -1.78
C GLU A 249 0.15 22.06 -2.26
N VAL A 250 -0.09 20.95 -1.58
CA VAL A 250 0.61 19.67 -1.78
C VAL A 250 0.09 18.93 -3.01
N CYS A 251 -1.22 19.03 -3.29
CA CYS A 251 -1.90 18.29 -4.34
C CYS A 251 -2.67 19.22 -5.30
N PRO A 252 -1.99 20.16 -5.99
CA PRO A 252 -2.67 21.22 -6.76
C PRO A 252 -3.56 20.69 -7.87
N GLY A 253 -3.17 19.61 -8.57
CA GLY A 253 -4.01 18.99 -9.61
C GLY A 253 -5.27 18.36 -9.02
N LYS A 254 -5.15 17.62 -7.91
CA LYS A 254 -6.29 17.03 -7.20
C LYS A 254 -7.26 18.12 -6.70
N HIS A 255 -6.68 19.21 -6.17
CA HIS A 255 -7.49 20.36 -5.71
C HIS A 255 -8.25 21.00 -6.84
N ARG A 256 -7.59 21.29 -7.96
CA ARG A 256 -8.20 21.93 -9.14
C ARG A 256 -9.32 21.07 -9.74
N GLN A 257 -9.09 19.75 -9.87
CA GLN A 257 -9.98 18.85 -10.59
C GLN A 257 -11.17 18.39 -9.75
N TYR A 258 -10.93 18.02 -8.49
CA TYR A 258 -11.95 17.40 -7.64
C TYR A 258 -12.23 18.18 -6.36
N GLY A 259 -11.22 18.82 -5.80
CA GLY A 259 -11.25 19.35 -4.43
C GLY A 259 -11.34 18.26 -3.37
N LEU A 260 -10.93 18.57 -2.15
CA LEU A 260 -10.96 17.61 -1.02
C LEU A 260 -12.37 17.08 -0.76
N LYS A 261 -13.39 17.94 -0.86
CA LYS A 261 -14.79 17.56 -0.63
C LYS A 261 -15.22 16.36 -1.47
N ARG A 262 -14.84 16.31 -2.75
CA ARG A 262 -15.21 15.21 -3.65
C ARG A 262 -14.57 13.89 -3.24
N TYR A 263 -13.31 13.91 -2.78
CA TYR A 263 -12.67 12.74 -2.21
C TYR A 263 -13.44 12.19 -1.00
N LEU A 264 -13.82 13.07 -0.08
CA LEU A 264 -14.59 12.70 1.11
C LEU A 264 -15.96 12.12 0.76
N GLU A 265 -16.69 12.74 -0.18
CA GLU A 265 -17.97 12.22 -0.69
C GLU A 265 -17.83 10.80 -1.27
N ALA A 266 -16.76 10.52 -2.02
CA ALA A 266 -16.50 9.20 -2.59
C ALA A 266 -16.19 8.16 -1.53
N VAL A 267 -15.36 8.49 -0.53
CA VAL A 267 -15.09 7.62 0.63
C VAL A 267 -16.38 7.24 1.33
N GLU A 268 -17.23 8.23 1.65
CA GLU A 268 -18.48 8.01 2.35
C GLU A 268 -19.49 7.22 1.50
N TYR A 269 -19.60 7.53 0.21
CA TYR A 269 -20.46 6.79 -0.72
C TYR A 269 -20.11 5.30 -0.74
N CYS A 270 -18.83 5.00 -0.94
CA CYS A 270 -18.34 3.61 -0.99
C CYS A 270 -18.43 2.90 0.37
N ALA A 271 -18.29 3.63 1.48
CA ALA A 271 -18.52 3.06 2.81
C ALA A 271 -20.00 2.72 3.05
N ARG A 272 -20.94 3.49 2.50
CA ARG A 272 -22.37 3.16 2.53
C ARG A 272 -22.68 1.91 1.69
N LEU A 273 -22.05 1.75 0.53
CA LEU A 273 -22.20 0.53 -0.29
C LEU A 273 -21.82 -0.75 0.47
N ALA A 274 -20.87 -0.70 1.39
CA ALA A 274 -20.50 -1.85 2.22
C ALA A 274 -21.68 -2.36 3.08
N ARG A 275 -22.63 -1.50 3.40
CA ARG A 275 -23.80 -1.82 4.27
C ARG A 275 -25.05 -2.19 3.47
N SER A 276 -25.08 -1.96 2.16
CA SER A 276 -26.24 -2.15 1.30
C SER A 276 -26.08 -3.42 0.45
N GLY A 277 -27.09 -4.30 0.50
CA GLY A 277 -27.25 -5.46 -0.38
C GLY A 277 -26.76 -6.79 0.21
N PRO A 278 -27.05 -7.90 -0.47
CA PRO A 278 -26.69 -9.24 -0.01
C PRO A 278 -25.17 -9.39 0.07
N ALA A 279 -24.72 -10.20 1.04
CA ALA A 279 -23.30 -10.51 1.26
C ALA A 279 -22.75 -11.39 0.10
N GLY A 280 -22.39 -10.73 -1.00
CA GLY A 280 -21.66 -11.37 -2.10
C GLY A 280 -20.16 -11.38 -1.83
N GLU A 281 -19.43 -10.56 -2.59
CA GLU A 281 -18.00 -10.30 -2.38
C GLU A 281 -17.78 -9.35 -1.18
N PRO A 282 -16.73 -9.54 -0.36
CA PRO A 282 -16.30 -8.52 0.61
C PRO A 282 -16.05 -7.19 -0.10
N TRP A 283 -16.46 -6.09 0.53
CA TRP A 283 -16.24 -4.75 0.02
C TRP A 283 -15.87 -3.82 1.16
N VAL A 284 -14.79 -3.05 0.98
CA VAL A 284 -14.38 -2.00 1.91
C VAL A 284 -14.02 -0.71 1.16
N SER A 285 -14.34 0.42 1.78
CA SER A 285 -13.88 1.75 1.36
C SER A 285 -12.70 2.17 2.22
N ASN A 286 -11.69 2.78 1.61
CA ASN A 286 -10.54 3.33 2.30
C ASN A 286 -10.38 4.82 1.98
N GLY A 287 -9.99 5.59 3.01
CA GLY A 287 -9.39 6.90 2.83
C GLY A 287 -7.89 6.81 3.12
N GLU A 288 -7.07 7.31 2.21
CA GLU A 288 -5.62 7.23 2.34
C GLU A 288 -5.01 8.62 2.54
N ILE A 289 -4.16 8.74 3.57
CA ILE A 289 -3.47 9.97 3.96
C ILE A 289 -1.97 9.73 4.15
N ILE A 290 -1.19 10.82 4.07
CA ILE A 290 0.25 10.82 4.33
C ILE A 290 0.51 11.64 5.60
N ALA A 291 0.81 10.95 6.70
CA ALA A 291 1.24 11.59 7.94
C ALA A 291 2.65 12.19 7.79
N GLY A 292 2.83 13.39 8.34
CA GLY A 292 4.10 14.12 8.30
C GLY A 292 4.16 15.27 7.28
N LEU A 293 3.13 15.41 6.43
CA LEU A 293 2.95 16.57 5.53
C LEU A 293 2.01 17.63 6.10
N GLU A 294 1.26 17.27 7.12
CA GLU A 294 0.38 18.16 7.88
C GLU A 294 0.58 17.93 9.38
N PRO A 295 0.11 18.82 10.27
CA PRO A 295 0.20 18.59 11.72
C PRO A 295 -0.42 17.25 12.12
N PRO A 296 0.16 16.52 13.09
CA PRO A 296 -0.35 15.22 13.53
C PRO A 296 -1.84 15.23 13.92
N GLU A 297 -2.30 16.34 14.50
CA GLU A 297 -3.70 16.54 14.88
C GLU A 297 -4.63 16.55 13.67
N SER A 298 -4.18 17.01 12.51
CA SER A 298 -4.95 16.96 11.27
C SER A 298 -5.09 15.53 10.77
N SER A 299 -4.00 14.76 10.74
CA SER A 299 -4.04 13.33 10.41
C SER A 299 -4.94 12.55 11.37
N ILE A 300 -4.95 12.89 12.67
CA ILE A 300 -5.86 12.29 13.66
C ILE A 300 -7.32 12.63 13.33
N ARG A 301 -7.64 13.89 12.99
CA ARG A 301 -9.00 14.27 12.56
C ARG A 301 -9.44 13.52 11.31
N ALA A 302 -8.52 13.33 10.34
CA ALA A 302 -8.77 12.52 9.15
C ALA A 302 -9.14 11.08 9.51
N ILE A 303 -8.37 10.43 10.38
CA ILE A 303 -8.63 9.07 10.87
C ILE A 303 -10.01 8.98 11.53
N ASP A 304 -10.33 9.95 12.39
CA ASP A 304 -11.63 10.01 13.08
C ASP A 304 -12.79 10.18 12.11
N TRP A 305 -12.63 11.03 11.11
CA TRP A 305 -13.63 11.23 10.09
C TRP A 305 -13.82 9.97 9.23
N ILE A 306 -12.72 9.40 8.68
CA ILE A 306 -12.77 8.20 7.82
C ILE A 306 -13.47 7.06 8.56
N THR A 307 -13.07 6.80 9.81
CA THR A 307 -13.67 5.71 10.59
C THR A 307 -15.13 6.02 10.97
N SER A 308 -15.52 7.29 11.14
CA SER A 308 -16.89 7.69 11.48
C SER A 308 -17.89 7.36 10.36
N VAL A 309 -17.49 7.46 9.11
CA VAL A 309 -18.32 7.07 7.96
C VAL A 309 -18.30 5.57 7.69
N GLY A 310 -17.46 4.81 8.39
CA GLY A 310 -17.34 3.34 8.28
C GLY A 310 -16.32 2.88 7.24
N ALA A 311 -15.45 3.77 6.80
CA ALA A 311 -14.29 3.46 5.97
C ALA A 311 -13.06 3.09 6.82
N ILE A 312 -12.07 2.45 6.21
CA ILE A 312 -10.81 2.07 6.87
C ILE A 312 -9.74 3.08 6.47
N PRO A 313 -9.06 3.74 7.42
CA PRO A 313 -7.92 4.61 7.10
C PRO A 313 -6.71 3.79 6.64
N THR A 314 -6.02 4.28 5.61
CA THR A 314 -4.65 3.88 5.27
C THR A 314 -3.76 5.08 5.55
N VAL A 315 -2.72 4.90 6.35
CA VAL A 315 -1.83 5.99 6.76
C VAL A 315 -0.40 5.67 6.32
N CYS A 316 0.08 6.41 5.33
CA CYS A 316 1.48 6.40 4.91
C CYS A 316 2.30 7.36 5.79
N VAL A 317 3.60 7.12 5.91
CA VAL A 317 4.55 8.11 6.46
C VAL A 317 5.22 8.83 5.30
N PHE A 318 5.27 10.16 5.35
CA PHE A 318 5.94 10.95 4.32
C PHE A 318 7.43 10.55 4.18
N ARG A 319 7.87 10.45 2.94
CA ARG A 319 9.26 10.21 2.57
C ARG A 319 9.68 11.20 1.49
N PRO A 320 10.75 11.99 1.70
CA PRO A 320 11.32 12.84 0.66
C PRO A 320 12.01 11.96 -0.39
N LEU A 321 11.38 11.83 -1.57
CA LEU A 321 11.85 10.95 -2.62
C LEU A 321 12.65 11.73 -3.65
N ARG A 322 13.76 11.16 -4.12
CA ARG A 322 14.61 11.77 -5.16
C ARG A 322 13.81 12.05 -6.44
N GLY A 323 13.99 13.25 -6.99
CA GLY A 323 13.34 13.72 -8.22
C GLY A 323 11.92 14.23 -8.02
N THR A 324 11.36 14.19 -6.81
CA THR A 324 10.08 14.84 -6.49
C THR A 324 10.29 16.29 -6.07
N ASP A 325 9.21 17.10 -6.07
CA ASP A 325 9.29 18.50 -5.66
C ASP A 325 9.62 18.63 -4.15
N TYR A 326 9.49 17.55 -3.39
CA TYR A 326 9.72 17.48 -1.95
C TYR A 326 10.97 16.65 -1.58
N GLU A 327 11.91 16.44 -2.51
CA GLU A 327 13.11 15.64 -2.25
C GLU A 327 14.04 16.23 -1.18
N ASP A 328 14.01 17.56 -0.99
CA ASP A 328 14.83 18.28 -0.03
C ASP A 328 14.16 18.51 1.32
N LEU A 329 12.90 18.06 1.49
CA LEU A 329 12.24 18.16 2.80
C LEU A 329 12.80 17.10 3.77
N GLU A 330 12.77 17.43 5.05
CA GLU A 330 13.08 16.45 6.09
C GLU A 330 11.91 15.50 6.31
N PRO A 331 12.16 14.19 6.53
CA PRO A 331 11.10 13.25 6.93
C PRO A 331 10.55 13.63 8.32
N PRO A 332 9.32 13.19 8.66
CA PRO A 332 8.75 13.49 9.97
C PRO A 332 9.54 12.82 11.09
N GLN A 333 9.54 13.45 12.26
CA GLN A 333 10.06 12.83 13.48
C GLN A 333 9.13 11.71 13.94
N THR A 334 9.69 10.67 14.56
CA THR A 334 8.94 9.49 14.99
C THR A 334 7.93 9.78 16.10
N GLU A 335 8.34 10.57 17.09
CA GLU A 335 7.56 10.83 18.30
C GLU A 335 6.20 11.49 18.00
N PRO A 336 6.08 12.51 17.14
CA PRO A 336 4.80 13.09 16.73
C PRO A 336 3.90 12.12 15.95
N MET A 337 4.46 11.10 15.31
CA MET A 337 3.67 10.10 14.56
C MET A 337 3.05 9.03 15.46
N ILE A 338 3.60 8.76 16.63
CA ILE A 338 3.09 7.75 17.58
C ILE A 338 1.59 7.93 17.89
N PRO A 339 1.10 9.13 18.27
CA PRO A 339 -0.32 9.33 18.52
C PRO A 339 -1.20 9.12 17.29
N VAL A 340 -0.71 9.40 16.07
CA VAL A 340 -1.43 9.15 14.83
C VAL A 340 -1.71 7.64 14.66
N PHE A 341 -0.67 6.80 14.77
CA PHE A 341 -0.81 5.34 14.62
C PHE A 341 -1.52 4.68 15.79
N ARG A 342 -1.44 5.25 16.99
CA ARG A 342 -2.30 4.85 18.11
C ARG A 342 -3.76 5.09 17.76
N ARG A 343 -4.11 6.29 17.30
CA ARG A 343 -5.48 6.64 16.94
C ARG A 343 -6.00 5.80 15.78
N LEU A 344 -5.16 5.49 14.80
CA LEU A 344 -5.48 4.60 13.69
C LEU A 344 -6.05 3.25 14.18
N TYR A 345 -5.36 2.59 15.10
CA TYR A 345 -5.82 1.33 15.67
C TYR A 345 -7.06 1.51 16.54
N GLU A 346 -7.01 2.43 17.50
CA GLU A 346 -8.08 2.61 18.49
C GLU A 346 -9.40 2.99 17.82
N SER A 347 -9.38 3.91 16.85
CA SER A 347 -10.59 4.35 16.15
C SER A 347 -11.22 3.21 15.34
N CYS A 348 -10.41 2.38 14.66
CA CYS A 348 -10.91 1.20 13.96
C CYS A 348 -11.54 0.18 14.92
N MET A 349 -10.91 -0.07 16.07
CA MET A 349 -11.40 -1.02 17.07
C MET A 349 -12.67 -0.52 17.76
N GLU A 350 -12.74 0.76 18.11
CA GLU A 350 -13.92 1.41 18.69
C GLU A 350 -15.15 1.27 17.79
N ARG A 351 -14.96 1.49 16.49
CA ARG A 351 -16.02 1.43 15.48
C ARG A 351 -16.28 0.03 14.92
N GLY A 352 -15.45 -0.97 15.29
CA GLY A 352 -15.63 -2.36 14.90
C GLY A 352 -15.37 -2.63 13.43
N LEU A 353 -14.45 -1.87 12.82
CA LEU A 353 -14.06 -2.04 11.42
C LEU A 353 -13.28 -3.34 11.20
N PRO A 354 -13.39 -3.97 10.00
CA PRO A 354 -12.81 -5.29 9.72
C PRO A 354 -11.32 -5.20 9.34
N ILE A 355 -10.47 -4.71 10.26
CA ILE A 355 -9.02 -4.60 10.05
C ILE A 355 -8.34 -5.97 10.21
N GLY A 356 -7.27 -6.21 9.44
CA GLY A 356 -6.48 -7.45 9.49
C GLY A 356 -7.23 -8.72 9.11
N CYS A 357 -8.32 -8.62 8.34
CA CYS A 357 -9.16 -9.78 7.99
C CYS A 357 -8.80 -10.44 6.66
N ALA A 358 -8.13 -9.73 5.75
CA ALA A 358 -7.79 -10.28 4.44
C ALA A 358 -6.72 -11.39 4.58
N PRO A 359 -6.91 -12.56 3.94
CA PRO A 359 -5.98 -13.68 4.08
C PRO A 359 -4.64 -13.35 3.41
N ASN A 360 -3.54 -13.58 4.12
CA ASN A 360 -2.17 -13.40 3.62
C ASN A 360 -1.92 -12.01 2.98
N VAL A 361 -2.47 -10.94 3.56
CA VAL A 361 -2.20 -9.57 3.12
C VAL A 361 -1.37 -8.85 4.18
N HIS A 362 -0.08 -8.71 3.90
CA HIS A 362 0.87 -7.92 4.67
C HIS A 362 1.40 -6.82 3.76
N VAL A 363 1.33 -5.58 4.21
CA VAL A 363 1.75 -4.41 3.42
C VAL A 363 3.07 -3.89 3.96
N SER A 364 4.07 -3.78 3.08
CA SER A 364 5.39 -3.29 3.49
C SER A 364 5.51 -1.76 3.49
N LEU A 365 4.66 -1.06 2.76
CA LEU A 365 4.77 0.38 2.54
C LEU A 365 4.10 1.25 3.61
N VAL A 366 3.19 0.67 4.36
CA VAL A 366 2.40 1.38 5.38
C VAL A 366 2.41 0.61 6.69
N LEU A 367 2.07 1.29 7.76
CA LEU A 367 1.75 0.67 9.04
C LEU A 367 0.25 0.38 9.04
N LEU A 368 -0.10 -0.92 8.99
CA LEU A 368 -1.50 -1.35 8.93
C LEU A 368 -2.27 -0.96 10.20
N PRO A 369 -3.59 -0.73 10.13
CA PRO A 369 -4.38 -0.36 11.30
C PRO A 369 -4.22 -1.34 12.47
N GLU A 370 -4.18 -2.66 12.22
CA GLU A 370 -3.97 -3.68 13.25
C GLU A 370 -2.57 -3.67 13.85
N GLU A 371 -1.57 -3.17 13.13
CA GLU A 371 -0.21 -3.00 13.64
C GLU A 371 -0.12 -1.82 14.62
N GLY A 372 -1.04 -0.86 14.56
CA GLY A 372 -1.15 0.24 15.51
C GLY A 372 -1.37 -0.22 16.96
N ARG A 373 -1.72 -1.49 17.18
CA ARG A 373 -1.77 -2.11 18.53
C ARG A 373 -0.47 -1.94 19.32
N TRP A 374 0.68 -1.82 18.65
CA TRP A 374 1.98 -1.64 19.28
C TRP A 374 2.16 -0.26 19.95
N PHE A 375 1.26 0.69 19.66
CA PHE A 375 1.25 2.04 20.21
C PHE A 375 0.13 2.27 21.24
N SER A 376 -0.77 1.28 21.44
CA SER A 376 -1.94 1.42 22.33
C SER A 376 -1.82 0.53 23.56
N ASP A 377 -2.13 1.10 24.72
CA ASP A 377 -2.29 0.36 25.97
C ASP A 377 -3.73 -0.17 26.13
N ARG A 378 -4.66 0.26 25.27
CA ARG A 378 -6.07 -0.17 25.30
C ARG A 378 -6.22 -1.59 24.75
N ARG A 379 -7.08 -2.36 25.38
CA ARG A 379 -7.37 -3.75 25.01
C ARG A 379 -8.82 -3.87 24.52
N PHE A 380 -9.01 -4.61 23.43
CA PHE A 380 -10.32 -4.85 22.81
C PHE A 380 -10.56 -6.37 22.60
N PRO A 381 -10.63 -7.19 23.68
CA PRO A 381 -10.60 -8.65 23.55
C PRO A 381 -11.76 -9.21 22.71
N LEU A 382 -12.99 -8.71 22.93
CA LEU A 382 -14.17 -9.17 22.16
C LEU A 382 -14.06 -8.79 20.68
N ARG A 383 -13.55 -7.61 20.38
CA ARG A 383 -13.32 -7.17 18.98
C ARG A 383 -12.25 -8.01 18.31
N GLN A 384 -11.13 -8.28 18.98
CA GLN A 384 -10.08 -9.14 18.48
C GLN A 384 -10.56 -10.55 18.19
N LEU A 385 -11.41 -11.13 19.07
CA LEU A 385 -12.03 -12.44 18.84
C LEU A 385 -12.92 -12.42 17.59
N LYS A 386 -13.76 -11.38 17.44
CA LYS A 386 -14.61 -11.21 16.25
C LYS A 386 -13.77 -11.10 14.98
N LEU A 387 -12.72 -10.29 14.98
CA LEU A 387 -11.82 -10.12 13.82
C LEU A 387 -11.13 -11.45 13.44
N LYS A 388 -10.66 -12.22 14.42
CA LYS A 388 -10.10 -13.58 14.18
C LYS A 388 -11.12 -14.52 13.53
N ALA A 389 -12.36 -14.49 13.96
CA ALA A 389 -13.43 -15.31 13.37
C ALA A 389 -13.73 -14.85 11.93
N MET A 390 -13.81 -13.54 11.69
CA MET A 390 -14.01 -12.98 10.35
C MET A 390 -12.86 -13.34 9.40
N ALA A 391 -11.61 -13.22 9.87
CA ALA A 391 -10.43 -13.58 9.07
C ALA A 391 -10.44 -15.04 8.67
N LYS A 392 -10.80 -15.98 9.59
CA LYS A 392 -10.95 -17.41 9.28
C LYS A 392 -12.06 -17.66 8.26
N ALA A 393 -13.21 -17.01 8.41
CA ALA A 393 -14.34 -17.14 7.48
C ALA A 393 -13.96 -16.63 6.07
N LEU A 394 -13.29 -15.50 5.99
CA LEU A 394 -12.84 -14.91 4.73
C LEU A 394 -11.77 -15.78 4.05
N ALA A 395 -10.81 -16.32 4.81
CA ALA A 395 -9.82 -17.27 4.29
C ALA A 395 -10.49 -18.52 3.69
N PHE A 396 -11.44 -19.10 4.40
CA PHE A 396 -12.20 -20.27 3.90
C PHE A 396 -12.99 -19.94 2.62
N GLN A 397 -13.66 -18.79 2.57
CA GLN A 397 -14.38 -18.35 1.37
C GLN A 397 -13.42 -18.13 0.20
N PHE A 398 -12.26 -17.51 0.45
CA PHE A 398 -11.23 -17.30 -0.55
C PHE A 398 -10.73 -18.63 -1.14
N GLU A 399 -10.39 -19.61 -0.31
CA GLU A 399 -9.93 -20.92 -0.77
C GLU A 399 -10.98 -21.63 -1.64
N ARG A 400 -12.25 -21.55 -1.28
CA ARG A 400 -13.34 -22.13 -2.09
C ARG A 400 -13.44 -21.47 -3.46
N ARG A 401 -13.31 -20.15 -3.54
CA ARG A 401 -13.31 -19.40 -4.82
C ARG A 401 -12.11 -19.74 -5.66
N ALA A 402 -10.94 -19.76 -5.05
CA ALA A 402 -9.69 -20.10 -5.69
C ALA A 402 -9.73 -21.50 -6.35
N LYS A 403 -10.33 -22.48 -5.65
CA LYS A 403 -10.56 -23.84 -6.20
C LYS A 403 -11.54 -23.84 -7.37
N ARG A 404 -12.63 -23.05 -7.30
CA ARG A 404 -13.60 -22.94 -8.39
C ARG A 404 -13.01 -22.31 -9.64
N ALA A 405 -12.25 -21.22 -9.49
CA ALA A 405 -11.56 -20.57 -10.60
C ALA A 405 -10.55 -21.51 -11.29
N ALA A 406 -9.82 -22.31 -10.51
CA ALA A 406 -8.90 -23.30 -11.05
C ALA A 406 -9.59 -24.48 -11.76
N ALA A 407 -10.83 -24.81 -11.40
CA ALA A 407 -11.61 -25.91 -11.99
C ALA A 407 -12.38 -25.52 -13.27
N CYS A 408 -12.43 -24.22 -13.60
CA CYS A 408 -13.08 -23.70 -14.80
C CYS A 408 -12.00 -23.13 -15.73
N PRO A 409 -11.29 -23.96 -16.54
CA PRO A 409 -10.32 -23.43 -17.49
C PRO A 409 -11.07 -22.51 -18.46
N ALA A 410 -10.46 -21.39 -18.80
CA ALA A 410 -10.98 -20.46 -19.79
C ALA A 410 -11.35 -21.27 -21.06
N ALA A 411 -12.60 -21.18 -21.48
CA ALA A 411 -12.96 -21.62 -22.81
C ALA A 411 -12.08 -20.83 -23.78
N THR A 412 -11.19 -21.54 -24.48
CA THR A 412 -10.28 -21.05 -25.50
C THR A 412 -11.02 -20.29 -26.59
#